data_c4e6a2c39f5332f3375f7683d7391ee5
#
_entry.id   c4e6a2c39f5332f3375f7683d7391ee5
#
_cell.length_a   1.000
_cell.length_b   1.000
_cell.length_c   1.000
_cell.angle_alpha   90.00
_cell.angle_beta   90.00
_cell.angle_gamma   90.00
#
_symmetry.space_group_name_H-M   'P 1'
#
loop_
_entity.id
_entity.type
_entity.pdbx_description
1 polymer ?
#
loop_
_entity_poly.entity_id
_entity_poly.type
_entity_poly.pdbx_seq_one_letter_code
_entity_poly.pdbx_strand_id
1 'polypeptide(L)'
;MALLEEQQIAEGLERLEGWEWDRENNAIRRTVEMPDFMSGIHLVASIARAAEEADHHPDMDIRYNRITFHQSTHSAGGVTVQDMELAARIDELVADAVPAG
;
A
#
# COMPACT_ATOMS: atom_id res chain seq x y z
N MET A 1 -4.80 -17.33 6.57
CA MET A 1 -4.33 -16.09 7.22
C MET A 1 -5.52 -15.43 7.92
N ALA A 2 -5.35 -15.06 9.17
CA ALA A 2 -6.44 -14.52 9.96
C ALA A 2 -6.72 -13.05 9.62
N LEU A 3 -8.00 -12.71 9.49
CA LEU A 3 -8.41 -11.32 9.32
C LEU A 3 -8.09 -10.52 10.58
N LEU A 4 -7.65 -9.30 10.38
CA LEU A 4 -7.49 -8.35 11.47
C LEU A 4 -8.85 -7.75 11.84
N GLU A 5 -9.04 -7.51 13.12
CA GLU A 5 -10.23 -6.80 13.60
C GLU A 5 -10.05 -5.30 13.38
N GLU A 6 -11.15 -4.56 13.36
CA GLU A 6 -11.10 -3.10 13.15
C GLU A 6 -10.14 -2.38 14.07
N GLN A 7 -10.07 -2.78 15.34
CA GLN A 7 -9.15 -2.16 16.30
C GLN A 7 -7.69 -2.42 15.92
N GLN A 8 -7.40 -3.64 15.46
CA GLN A 8 -6.04 -4.00 15.00
C GLN A 8 -5.66 -3.23 13.74
N ILE A 9 -6.61 -3.04 12.83
CA ILE A 9 -6.41 -2.22 11.63
C ILE A 9 -6.11 -0.78 12.04
N ALA A 10 -6.91 -0.20 12.93
CA ALA A 10 -6.71 1.17 13.39
C ALA A 10 -5.32 1.35 14.02
N GLU A 11 -4.91 0.41 14.86
CA GLU A 11 -3.59 0.44 15.48
C GLU A 11 -2.47 0.32 14.46
N GLY A 12 -2.64 -0.56 13.47
CA GLY A 12 -1.67 -0.73 12.39
C GLY A 12 -1.53 0.53 11.54
N LEU A 13 -2.65 1.19 11.25
CA LEU A 13 -2.65 2.42 10.45
C LEU A 13 -1.89 3.56 11.13
N GLU A 14 -1.90 3.62 12.45
CA GLU A 14 -1.14 4.63 13.21
C GLU A 14 0.36 4.55 12.97
N ARG A 15 0.86 3.38 12.60
CA ARG A 15 2.28 3.12 12.35
C ARG A 15 2.67 3.35 10.90
N LEU A 16 1.71 3.64 10.05
CA LEU A 16 1.90 3.80 8.61
C LEU A 16 1.75 5.26 8.19
N GLU A 17 2.25 5.57 6.99
CA GLU A 17 2.23 6.92 6.44
C GLU A 17 1.12 7.08 5.41
N GLY A 18 0.05 7.79 5.77
CA GLY A 18 -0.99 8.17 4.81
C GLY A 18 -1.95 7.08 4.39
N TRP A 19 -1.94 5.97 5.08
CA TRP A 19 -2.91 4.89 4.82
C TRP A 19 -4.21 5.14 5.58
N GLU A 20 -5.32 4.76 4.94
CA GLU A 20 -6.64 4.87 5.55
C GLU A 20 -7.42 3.58 5.37
N TRP A 21 -8.38 3.37 6.25
CA TRP A 21 -9.27 2.22 6.19
C TRP A 21 -10.37 2.48 5.17
N ASP A 22 -10.44 1.64 4.15
CA ASP A 22 -11.50 1.63 3.16
C ASP A 22 -12.49 0.53 3.55
N ARG A 23 -13.41 0.89 4.41
CA ARG A 23 -14.37 -0.05 5.00
C ARG A 23 -15.25 -0.71 3.95
N GLU A 24 -15.66 0.05 2.96
CA GLU A 24 -16.53 -0.43 1.89
C GLU A 24 -15.89 -1.59 1.10
N ASN A 25 -14.60 -1.51 0.87
CA ASN A 25 -13.86 -2.51 0.09
C ASN A 25 -13.06 -3.48 0.94
N ASN A 26 -13.15 -3.42 2.26
CA ASN A 26 -12.37 -4.24 3.17
C ASN A 26 -10.87 -4.20 2.87
N ALA A 27 -10.36 -2.99 2.70
CA ALA A 27 -8.98 -2.75 2.30
C ALA A 27 -8.41 -1.55 3.02
N ILE A 28 -7.09 -1.45 3.04
CA ILE A 28 -6.42 -0.20 3.40
C ILE A 28 -5.89 0.42 2.13
N ARG A 29 -5.84 1.74 2.05
CA ARG A 29 -5.39 2.42 0.84
C ARG A 29 -4.55 3.65 1.14
N ARG A 30 -3.67 3.96 0.22
CA ARG A 30 -2.85 5.16 0.25
C ARG A 30 -2.74 5.73 -1.16
N THR A 31 -2.88 7.06 -1.31
CA THR A 31 -2.62 7.75 -2.56
C THR A 31 -1.32 8.53 -2.45
N VAL A 32 -0.46 8.37 -3.43
CA VAL A 32 0.84 9.05 -3.48
C VAL A 32 0.88 9.91 -4.73
N GLU A 33 1.29 11.16 -4.58
CA GLU A 33 1.51 12.06 -5.71
C GLU A 33 3.01 12.17 -5.97
N MET A 34 3.43 11.79 -7.17
CA MET A 34 4.84 11.82 -7.57
C MET A 34 5.13 13.09 -8.37
N PRO A 35 6.41 13.49 -8.51
CA PRO A 35 6.76 14.68 -9.28
C PRO A 35 6.31 14.66 -10.74
N ASP A 36 6.35 13.49 -11.38
CA ASP A 36 5.94 13.32 -12.78
C ASP A 36 5.47 11.90 -13.05
N PHE A 37 5.01 11.65 -14.26
CA PHE A 37 4.48 10.35 -14.67
C PHE A 37 5.55 9.25 -14.57
N MET A 38 6.73 9.49 -15.11
CA MET A 38 7.77 8.45 -15.14
C MET A 38 8.27 8.06 -13.76
N SER A 39 8.42 9.02 -12.83
CA SER A 39 8.78 8.67 -11.45
C SER A 39 7.70 7.83 -10.78
N GLY A 40 6.44 8.08 -11.11
CA GLY A 40 5.33 7.24 -10.67
C GLY A 40 5.44 5.81 -11.19
N ILE A 41 5.77 5.65 -12.47
CA ILE A 41 5.94 4.32 -13.08
C ILE A 41 7.13 3.59 -12.46
N HIS A 42 8.24 4.29 -12.23
CA HIS A 42 9.41 3.69 -11.56
C HIS A 42 9.07 3.23 -10.15
N LEU A 43 8.28 4.02 -9.41
CA LEU A 43 7.81 3.64 -8.08
C LEU A 43 6.96 2.36 -8.14
N VAL A 44 6.01 2.31 -9.08
CA VAL A 44 5.15 1.14 -9.28
C VAL A 44 6.00 -0.10 -9.55
N ALA A 45 7.02 0.02 -10.40
CA ALA A 45 7.91 -1.11 -10.70
C ALA A 45 8.66 -1.60 -9.45
N SER A 46 9.12 -0.68 -8.61
CA SER A 46 9.80 -1.03 -7.34
C SER A 46 8.86 -1.76 -6.40
N ILE A 47 7.64 -1.27 -6.28
CA ILE A 47 6.61 -1.88 -5.44
C ILE A 47 6.20 -3.24 -5.98
N ALA A 48 6.11 -3.37 -7.31
CA ALA A 48 5.79 -4.65 -7.93
C ALA A 48 6.84 -5.72 -7.58
N ARG A 49 8.13 -5.35 -7.56
CA ARG A 49 9.20 -6.28 -7.17
C ARG A 49 9.05 -6.70 -5.71
N ALA A 50 8.76 -5.77 -4.82
CA ALA A 50 8.54 -6.08 -3.40
C ALA A 50 7.33 -6.98 -3.21
N ALA A 51 6.26 -6.74 -3.98
CA ALA A 51 5.04 -7.56 -3.94
C ALA A 51 5.32 -8.99 -4.38
N GLU A 52 6.13 -9.15 -5.44
CA GLU A 52 6.53 -10.49 -5.91
C GLU A 52 7.35 -11.23 -4.86
N GLU A 53 8.27 -10.54 -4.20
CA GLU A 53 9.07 -11.13 -3.12
C GLU A 53 8.21 -11.56 -1.94
N ALA A 54 7.18 -10.79 -1.62
CA ALA A 54 6.28 -11.08 -0.51
C ALA A 54 5.18 -12.09 -0.90
N ASP A 55 5.07 -12.39 -2.18
CA ASP A 55 3.95 -13.17 -2.73
C ASP A 55 2.60 -12.61 -2.27
N HIS A 56 2.48 -11.29 -2.30
CA HIS A 56 1.30 -10.56 -1.88
C HIS A 56 1.18 -9.29 -2.72
N HIS A 57 0.10 -9.17 -3.50
CA HIS A 57 0.00 -8.18 -4.56
C HIS A 57 -1.05 -7.11 -4.24
N PRO A 58 -0.66 -5.82 -4.21
CA PRO A 58 -1.63 -4.75 -4.06
C PRO A 58 -2.36 -4.50 -5.37
N ASP A 59 -3.56 -3.94 -5.28
CA ASP A 59 -4.18 -3.34 -6.44
C ASP A 59 -3.65 -1.92 -6.57
N MET A 60 -3.39 -1.47 -7.78
CA MET A 60 -2.81 -0.16 -8.02
C MET A 60 -3.59 0.57 -9.10
N ASP A 61 -4.00 1.81 -8.78
CA ASP A 61 -4.62 2.71 -9.75
C ASP A 61 -3.64 3.81 -10.09
N ILE A 62 -3.35 3.99 -11.37
CA ILE A 62 -2.43 5.00 -11.85
C ILE A 62 -3.20 6.06 -12.61
N ARG A 63 -3.12 7.31 -12.12
CA ARG A 63 -3.75 8.45 -12.77
C ARG A 63 -2.70 9.54 -12.96
N TYR A 64 -2.09 9.59 -14.13
CA TYR A 64 -0.97 10.45 -14.44
C TYR A 64 0.15 10.24 -13.39
N ASN A 65 0.38 11.20 -12.48
CA ASN A 65 1.42 11.10 -11.45
C ASN A 65 0.87 10.70 -10.07
N ARG A 66 -0.40 10.32 -10.00
CA ARG A 66 -1.04 9.91 -8.74
C ARG A 66 -1.29 8.41 -8.77
N ILE A 67 -0.84 7.73 -7.73
CA ILE A 67 -0.97 6.28 -7.63
C ILE A 67 -1.68 5.95 -6.32
N THR A 68 -2.74 5.18 -6.41
CA THR A 68 -3.46 4.70 -5.24
C THR A 68 -3.20 3.21 -5.09
N PHE A 69 -2.69 2.83 -3.92
CA PHE A 69 -2.43 1.44 -3.56
C PHE A 69 -3.56 0.95 -2.67
N HIS A 70 -4.09 -0.23 -2.98
CA HIS A 70 -5.13 -0.88 -2.19
C HIS A 70 -4.58 -2.21 -1.69
N GLN A 71 -4.67 -2.43 -0.39
CA GLN A 71 -4.17 -3.65 0.24
C GLN A 71 -5.30 -4.43 0.87
N SER A 72 -5.45 -5.67 0.44
CA SER A 72 -6.42 -6.61 0.98
C SER A 72 -5.94 -8.02 0.66
N THR A 73 -6.26 -8.98 1.51
CA THR A 73 -5.92 -10.38 1.27
C THR A 73 -7.16 -11.09 0.74
N HIS A 74 -7.22 -11.28 -0.58
CA HIS A 74 -8.41 -11.83 -1.25
C HIS A 74 -8.82 -13.19 -0.69
N SER A 75 -7.87 -14.07 -0.43
CA SER A 75 -8.15 -15.40 0.10
C SER A 75 -8.75 -15.38 1.51
N ALA A 76 -8.52 -14.30 2.27
CA ALA A 76 -9.07 -14.14 3.61
C ALA A 76 -10.33 -13.26 3.62
N GLY A 77 -10.58 -12.52 2.54
CA GLY A 77 -11.72 -11.63 2.41
C GLY A 77 -11.58 -10.28 3.10
N GLY A 78 -10.37 -9.83 3.35
CA GLY A 78 -10.13 -8.54 3.99
C GLY A 78 -8.67 -8.33 4.38
N VAL A 79 -8.44 -7.45 5.34
CA VAL A 79 -7.09 -7.05 5.75
C VAL A 79 -6.47 -8.05 6.71
N THR A 80 -5.23 -8.44 6.44
CA THR A 80 -4.45 -9.32 7.30
C THR A 80 -3.10 -8.65 7.62
N VAL A 81 -2.28 -9.33 8.39
CA VAL A 81 -0.94 -8.85 8.73
C VAL A 81 -0.05 -8.68 7.50
N GLN A 82 -0.27 -9.48 6.44
CA GLN A 82 0.48 -9.34 5.18
C GLN A 82 0.22 -7.97 4.54
N ASP A 83 -1.00 -7.48 4.62
CA ASP A 83 -1.34 -6.16 4.08
C ASP A 83 -0.62 -5.05 4.82
N MET A 84 -0.55 -5.16 6.15
CA MET A 84 0.17 -4.19 6.97
C MET A 84 1.68 -4.22 6.72
N GLU A 85 2.25 -5.41 6.58
CA GLU A 85 3.69 -5.55 6.28
C GLU A 85 4.06 -4.99 4.92
N LEU A 86 3.25 -5.27 3.90
CA LEU A 86 3.52 -4.73 2.57
C LEU A 86 3.28 -3.23 2.51
N ALA A 87 2.27 -2.73 3.22
CA ALA A 87 2.02 -1.29 3.32
C ALA A 87 3.24 -0.56 3.92
N ALA A 88 3.84 -1.12 4.97
CA ALA A 88 5.06 -0.57 5.57
C ALA A 88 6.21 -0.57 4.56
N ARG A 89 6.34 -1.63 3.78
CA ARG A 89 7.36 -1.72 2.73
C ARG A 89 7.12 -0.69 1.62
N ILE A 90 5.87 -0.49 1.24
CA ILE A 90 5.51 0.55 0.26
C ILE A 90 5.92 1.91 0.79
N ASP A 91 5.66 2.19 2.07
CA ASP A 91 6.04 3.47 2.68
C ASP A 91 7.55 3.71 2.61
N GLU A 92 8.36 2.67 2.85
CA GLU A 92 9.81 2.77 2.71
C GLU A 92 10.21 3.11 1.26
N LEU A 93 9.59 2.43 0.30
CA LEU A 93 9.90 2.65 -1.12
C LEU A 93 9.47 4.03 -1.59
N VAL A 94 8.34 4.53 -1.10
CA VAL A 94 7.88 5.89 -1.38
C VAL A 94 8.87 6.91 -0.82
N ALA A 95 9.30 6.71 0.43
CA ALA A 95 10.26 7.61 1.08
C ALA A 95 11.59 7.66 0.32
N ASP A 96 12.04 6.51 -0.19
CA ASP A 96 13.28 6.42 -0.97
C ASP A 96 13.14 7.06 -2.35
N ALA A 97 11.95 7.02 -2.93
CA ALA A 97 11.69 7.53 -4.28
C ALA A 97 11.47 9.04 -4.32
N VAL A 98 10.99 9.64 -3.22
CA VAL A 98 10.72 11.08 -3.14
C VAL A 98 11.94 11.76 -2.54
N PRO A 99 12.59 12.68 -3.28
CA PRO A 99 13.76 13.37 -2.75
C PRO A 99 13.44 14.13 -1.47
N ALA A 100 14.33 14.05 -0.49
CA ALA A 100 14.19 14.78 0.75
C ALA A 100 14.35 16.28 0.50
N GLY A 101 13.42 17.05 0.95
CA GLY A 101 13.53 18.51 0.94
C GLY A 101 12.96 19.21 -0.20
#